data_dac1119369e49434a1cbc36883209475
#
_entry.id   dac1119369e49434a1cbc36883209475
#
_cell.length_a   1.000
_cell.length_b   1.000
_cell.length_c   1.000
_cell.angle_alpha   90.00
_cell.angle_beta   90.00
_cell.angle_gamma   90.00
#
_symmetry.space_group_name_H-M   'P 1'
#
loop_
_entity.id
_entity.type
_entity.pdbx_description
1 polymer ?
#
loop_
_entity_poly.entity_id
_entity_poly.type
_entity_poly.pdbx_seq_one_letter_code
_entity_poly.pdbx_strand_id
1 'polypeptide(L)'
;GVYTIWNNDRLIYVGMSGRGATERILDEKRREGASFGLFTRLASHASGRRSGDQFCVYVADYLVLPELTAEQITAISSRELLFDNLIREYIHDHLTFRFMETRSGEEALRIEAEIKSGSLGQKPSLNPAD
;
A
#
# COMPACT_ATOMS: atom_id res chain seq x y z
N GLY A 1 12.37 1.49 -3.97
CA GLY A 1 12.26 0.13 -3.51
C GLY A 1 10.91 -0.50 -3.79
N VAL A 2 10.74 -1.70 -3.32
CA VAL A 2 9.50 -2.48 -3.47
C VAL A 2 8.96 -2.80 -2.09
N TYR A 3 7.65 -2.79 -1.95
CA TYR A 3 7.00 -3.20 -0.71
C TYR A 3 5.82 -4.11 -0.99
N THR A 4 5.52 -4.94 0.01
CA THR A 4 4.35 -5.83 -0.02
C THR A 4 3.53 -5.60 1.23
N ILE A 5 2.22 -5.74 1.10
CA ILE A 5 1.30 -5.61 2.22
C ILE A 5 0.55 -6.92 2.39
N TRP A 6 0.41 -7.36 3.63
CA TRP A 6 -0.05 -8.69 3.99
C TRP A 6 -1.19 -8.61 5.00
N ASN A 7 -2.14 -9.51 4.84
CA ASN A 7 -3.14 -9.80 5.86
C ASN A 7 -2.85 -11.22 6.37
N ASN A 8 -2.11 -11.31 7.46
CA ASN A 8 -1.50 -12.55 7.95
C ASN A 8 -0.62 -13.18 6.85
N ASP A 9 -0.94 -14.37 6.36
CA ASP A 9 -0.17 -15.05 5.33
C ASP A 9 -0.62 -14.74 3.90
N ARG A 10 -1.62 -13.89 3.74
CA ARG A 10 -2.15 -13.51 2.42
C ARG A 10 -1.48 -12.25 1.92
N LEU A 11 -0.84 -12.34 0.77
CA LEU A 11 -0.32 -11.18 0.06
C LEU A 11 -1.50 -10.44 -0.56
N ILE A 12 -1.71 -9.19 -0.15
CA ILE A 12 -2.84 -8.40 -0.66
C ILE A 12 -2.42 -7.30 -1.62
N TYR A 13 -1.20 -6.79 -1.48
CA TYR A 13 -0.78 -5.66 -2.32
C TYR A 13 0.74 -5.62 -2.48
N VAL A 14 1.18 -5.21 -3.67
CA VAL A 14 2.57 -4.89 -3.96
C VAL A 14 2.62 -3.52 -4.61
N GLY A 15 3.61 -2.74 -4.22
CA GLY A 15 3.85 -1.43 -4.81
C GLY A 15 5.33 -1.13 -4.88
N MET A 16 5.66 -0.02 -5.49
CA MET A 16 7.03 0.44 -5.62
C MET A 16 7.14 1.94 -5.42
N SER A 17 8.34 2.37 -5.10
CA SER A 17 8.71 3.78 -5.04
C SER A 17 9.98 4.00 -5.85
N GLY A 18 10.24 5.26 -6.22
CA GLY A 18 11.43 5.62 -6.97
C GLY A 18 11.34 5.32 -8.47
N ARG A 19 10.14 5.32 -9.05
CA ARG A 19 9.96 5.15 -10.48
C ARG A 19 10.80 6.18 -11.23
N GLY A 20 11.62 5.71 -12.19
CA GLY A 20 12.52 6.56 -12.97
C GLY A 20 13.79 6.96 -12.23
N ALA A 21 13.97 6.60 -10.97
CA ALA A 21 15.19 6.89 -10.24
C ALA A 21 16.34 5.98 -10.70
N THR A 22 17.48 6.58 -11.00
CA THR A 22 18.70 5.83 -11.34
C THR A 22 19.42 5.42 -10.06
N GLU A 23 20.32 4.45 -10.18
CA GLU A 23 21.20 4.04 -9.08
C GLU A 23 21.95 5.23 -8.48
N ARG A 24 22.46 6.12 -9.33
CA ARG A 24 23.16 7.33 -8.91
C ARG A 24 22.28 8.25 -8.06
N ILE A 25 21.04 8.48 -8.48
CA ILE A 25 20.10 9.34 -7.76
C ILE A 25 19.80 8.74 -6.38
N LEU A 26 19.59 7.43 -6.30
CA LEU A 26 19.31 6.77 -5.03
C LEU A 26 20.52 6.83 -4.09
N ASP A 27 21.73 6.66 -4.60
CA ASP A 27 22.95 6.77 -3.80
C ASP A 27 23.15 8.18 -3.27
N GLU A 28 22.89 9.20 -4.08
CA GLU A 28 22.96 10.59 -3.65
C GLU A 28 21.96 10.88 -2.51
N LYS A 29 20.72 10.40 -2.63
CA LYS A 29 19.71 10.55 -1.58
C LYS A 29 20.11 9.85 -0.30
N ARG A 30 20.68 8.65 -0.38
CA ARG A 30 21.18 7.94 0.81
C ARG A 30 22.25 8.75 1.54
N ARG A 31 23.17 9.34 0.80
CA ARG A 31 24.24 10.17 1.37
C ARG A 31 23.70 11.42 2.04
N GLU A 32 22.61 11.98 1.52
CA GLU A 32 21.94 13.15 2.08
C GLU A 32 21.00 12.78 3.24
N GLY A 33 20.78 11.51 3.50
CA GLY A 33 19.82 11.03 4.51
C GLY A 33 18.37 11.25 4.10
N ALA A 34 18.10 11.51 2.82
CA ALA A 34 16.76 11.78 2.32
C ALA A 34 15.96 10.49 2.14
N SER A 35 14.63 10.63 2.25
CA SER A 35 13.69 9.54 1.95
C SER A 35 13.68 9.22 0.46
N PHE A 36 13.53 7.92 0.14
CA PHE A 36 13.41 7.44 -1.24
C PHE A 36 11.97 7.33 -1.72
N GLY A 37 11.01 7.85 -0.95
CA GLY A 37 9.60 7.74 -1.26
C GLY A 37 8.95 6.46 -0.75
N LEU A 38 9.71 5.41 -0.40
CA LEU A 38 9.17 4.17 0.14
C LEU A 38 8.43 4.41 1.46
N PHE A 39 9.08 5.09 2.39
CA PHE A 39 8.47 5.45 3.67
C PHE A 39 7.26 6.35 3.49
N THR A 40 7.37 7.36 2.63
CA THR A 40 6.27 8.28 2.33
C THR A 40 5.07 7.52 1.76
N ARG A 41 5.32 6.57 0.86
CA ARG A 41 4.27 5.75 0.26
C ARG A 41 3.58 4.88 1.29
N LEU A 42 4.35 4.21 2.16
CA LEU A 42 3.80 3.38 3.22
C LEU A 42 3.03 4.21 4.26
N ALA A 43 3.52 5.40 4.60
CA ALA A 43 2.82 6.31 5.50
C ALA A 43 1.48 6.77 4.91
N SER A 44 1.43 7.06 3.61
CA SER A 44 0.19 7.38 2.91
C SER A 44 -0.80 6.24 3.00
N HIS A 45 -0.36 5.02 2.72
CA HIS A 45 -1.23 3.84 2.81
C HIS A 45 -1.74 3.62 4.24
N ALA A 46 -0.88 3.79 5.23
CA ALA A 46 -1.26 3.63 6.64
C ALA A 46 -2.23 4.70 7.14
N SER A 47 -2.33 5.83 6.45
CA SER A 47 -3.22 6.92 6.84
C SER A 47 -4.71 6.58 6.72
N GLY A 48 -5.06 5.63 5.86
CA GLY A 48 -6.45 5.29 5.58
C GLY A 48 -7.20 6.31 4.73
N ARG A 49 -6.52 7.35 4.26
CA ARG A 49 -7.14 8.40 3.45
C ARG A 49 -7.27 7.96 2.00
N ARG A 50 -8.49 7.85 1.51
CA ARG A 50 -8.77 7.43 0.14
C ARG A 50 -8.35 8.46 -0.90
N SER A 51 -8.38 9.75 -0.53
CA SER A 51 -8.03 10.82 -1.45
C SER A 51 -6.56 10.75 -1.83
N GLY A 52 -6.28 10.51 -3.11
CA GLY A 52 -4.91 10.42 -3.62
C GLY A 52 -4.19 9.12 -3.30
N ASP A 53 -4.87 8.12 -2.73
CA ASP A 53 -4.26 6.84 -2.41
C ASP A 53 -5.14 5.68 -2.86
N GLN A 54 -4.78 5.07 -3.98
CA GLN A 54 -5.55 3.99 -4.57
C GLN A 54 -5.58 2.73 -3.70
N PHE A 55 -4.52 2.45 -2.95
CA PHE A 55 -4.51 1.33 -2.02
C PHE A 55 -5.61 1.48 -0.97
N CYS A 56 -5.78 2.68 -0.41
CA CYS A 56 -6.83 2.93 0.57
C CYS A 56 -8.23 2.75 -0.04
N VAL A 57 -8.41 3.09 -1.33
CA VAL A 57 -9.67 2.83 -2.04
C VAL A 57 -9.93 1.32 -2.12
N TYR A 58 -8.93 0.52 -2.46
CA TYR A 58 -9.08 -0.94 -2.53
C TYR A 58 -9.39 -1.53 -1.15
N VAL A 59 -8.71 -1.09 -0.10
CA VAL A 59 -9.01 -1.54 1.26
C VAL A 59 -10.46 -1.20 1.63
N ALA A 60 -10.90 0.01 1.30
CA ALA A 60 -12.28 0.44 1.54
C ALA A 60 -13.29 -0.47 0.85
N ASP A 61 -13.11 -0.67 -0.46
CA ASP A 61 -14.08 -1.38 -1.29
C ASP A 61 -14.12 -2.88 -0.99
N TYR A 62 -12.96 -3.50 -0.79
CA TYR A 62 -12.87 -4.95 -0.75
C TYR A 62 -12.77 -5.53 0.65
N LEU A 63 -12.32 -4.76 1.64
CA LEU A 63 -12.06 -5.27 2.98
C LEU A 63 -12.95 -4.61 4.04
N VAL A 64 -13.21 -3.32 3.97
CA VAL A 64 -13.99 -2.62 5.01
C VAL A 64 -15.48 -2.60 4.68
N LEU A 65 -15.84 -2.20 3.46
CA LEU A 65 -17.23 -2.09 3.05
C LEU A 65 -18.05 -3.36 3.29
N PRO A 66 -17.53 -4.57 2.96
CA PRO A 66 -18.31 -5.80 3.18
C PRO A 66 -18.65 -6.09 4.63
N GLU A 67 -17.92 -5.52 5.58
CA GLU A 67 -18.11 -5.76 7.01
C GLU A 67 -18.79 -4.60 7.75
N LEU A 68 -19.23 -3.55 7.03
CA LEU A 68 -19.90 -2.43 7.64
C LEU A 68 -21.23 -2.85 8.27
N THR A 69 -21.43 -2.43 9.51
CA THR A 69 -22.72 -2.60 10.19
C THR A 69 -23.71 -1.52 9.75
N ALA A 70 -25.00 -1.78 9.92
CA ALA A 70 -26.03 -0.77 9.65
C ALA A 70 -25.83 0.49 10.51
N GLU A 71 -25.38 0.31 11.76
CA GLU A 71 -25.08 1.42 12.67
C GLU A 71 -23.93 2.28 12.15
N GLN A 72 -22.87 1.65 11.64
CA GLN A 72 -21.74 2.38 11.05
C GLN A 72 -22.16 3.14 9.80
N ILE A 73 -22.95 2.53 8.94
CA ILE A 73 -23.47 3.19 7.72
C ILE A 73 -24.28 4.44 8.10
N THR A 74 -25.15 4.32 9.09
CA THR A 74 -25.94 5.45 9.59
C THR A 74 -25.04 6.54 10.17
N ALA A 75 -24.04 6.17 10.97
CA ALA A 75 -23.10 7.12 11.57
C ALA A 75 -22.26 7.85 10.50
N ILE A 76 -21.86 7.17 9.44
CA ILE A 76 -21.16 7.78 8.32
C ILE A 76 -22.07 8.78 7.60
N SER A 77 -23.32 8.38 7.34
CA SER A 77 -24.30 9.23 6.64
C SER A 77 -24.63 10.50 7.43
N SER A 78 -24.64 10.42 8.75
CA SER A 78 -24.92 11.56 9.63
C SER A 78 -23.67 12.38 9.98
N ARG A 79 -22.51 12.00 9.45
CA ARG A 79 -21.22 12.65 9.70
C ARG A 79 -20.69 12.52 11.13
N GLU A 80 -21.20 11.57 11.90
CA GLU A 80 -20.68 11.23 13.22
C GLU A 80 -19.40 10.38 13.13
N LEU A 81 -19.24 9.66 12.03
CA LEU A 81 -18.11 8.76 11.78
C LEU A 81 -17.56 9.00 10.38
N LEU A 82 -16.24 9.12 10.26
CA LEU A 82 -15.59 9.22 8.96
C LEU A 82 -15.23 7.81 8.50
N PHE A 83 -15.61 7.46 7.27
CA PHE A 83 -15.28 6.17 6.68
C PHE A 83 -13.75 5.95 6.64
N ASP A 84 -12.98 6.99 6.33
CA ASP A 84 -11.52 6.90 6.31
C ASP A 84 -10.93 6.48 7.66
N ASN A 85 -11.58 6.80 8.78
CA ASN A 85 -11.12 6.34 10.08
C ASN A 85 -11.29 4.83 10.25
N LEU A 86 -12.35 4.25 9.71
CA LEU A 86 -12.54 2.79 9.72
C LEU A 86 -11.51 2.09 8.82
N ILE A 87 -11.17 2.69 7.70
CA ILE A 87 -10.12 2.19 6.80
C ILE A 87 -8.78 2.19 7.54
N ARG A 88 -8.45 3.29 8.19
CA ARG A 88 -7.22 3.40 8.98
C ARG A 88 -7.15 2.36 10.08
N GLU A 89 -8.22 2.18 10.84
CA GLU A 89 -8.29 1.18 11.91
C GLU A 89 -8.07 -0.23 11.35
N TYR A 90 -8.72 -0.55 10.24
CA TYR A 90 -8.53 -1.86 9.59
C TYR A 90 -7.07 -2.09 9.22
N ILE A 91 -6.43 -1.12 8.60
CA ILE A 91 -5.03 -1.23 8.18
C ILE A 91 -4.13 -1.45 9.40
N HIS A 92 -4.31 -0.66 10.45
CA HIS A 92 -3.46 -0.76 11.64
C HIS A 92 -3.69 -2.04 12.44
N ASP A 93 -4.92 -2.55 12.45
CA ASP A 93 -5.27 -3.73 13.22
C ASP A 93 -4.94 -5.05 12.51
N HIS A 94 -4.97 -5.07 11.17
CA HIS A 94 -4.93 -6.32 10.41
C HIS A 94 -3.76 -6.46 9.45
N LEU A 95 -3.15 -5.36 9.01
CA LEU A 95 -2.17 -5.41 7.94
C LEU A 95 -0.75 -5.22 8.43
N THR A 96 0.16 -5.93 7.77
CA THR A 96 1.60 -5.76 7.96
C THR A 96 2.26 -5.47 6.62
N PHE A 97 3.47 -4.94 6.65
CA PHE A 97 4.20 -4.67 5.42
C PHE A 97 5.62 -5.22 5.51
N ARG A 98 6.18 -5.48 4.34
CA ARG A 98 7.58 -5.83 4.15
C ARG A 98 8.12 -4.98 3.00
N PHE A 99 9.38 -4.66 3.04
CA PHE A 99 9.98 -3.84 1.98
C PHE A 99 11.40 -4.28 1.71
N MET A 100 11.87 -3.93 0.52
CA MET A 100 13.28 -4.02 0.17
C MET A 100 13.69 -2.80 -0.65
N GLU A 101 14.88 -2.32 -0.41
CA GLU A 101 15.48 -1.28 -1.22
C GLU A 101 16.00 -1.90 -2.51
N THR A 102 15.94 -1.16 -3.59
CA THR A 102 16.43 -1.57 -4.89
C THR A 102 17.51 -0.60 -5.36
N ARG A 103 18.30 -1.03 -6.33
CA ARG A 103 19.39 -0.23 -6.91
C ARG A 103 18.88 0.90 -7.79
N SER A 104 17.70 0.72 -8.38
CA SER A 104 17.10 1.68 -9.30
C SER A 104 15.59 1.51 -9.34
N GLY A 105 14.89 2.48 -9.92
CA GLY A 105 13.47 2.37 -10.20
C GLY A 105 13.15 1.27 -11.21
N GLU A 106 14.06 1.02 -12.15
CA GLU A 106 13.93 -0.06 -13.12
C GLU A 106 13.95 -1.43 -12.46
N GLU A 107 14.87 -1.66 -11.53
CA GLU A 107 14.92 -2.89 -10.73
C GLU A 107 13.64 -3.05 -9.91
N ALA A 108 13.19 -1.98 -9.27
CA ALA A 108 11.94 -1.99 -8.48
C ALA A 108 10.75 -2.36 -9.36
N LEU A 109 10.64 -1.78 -10.55
CA LEU A 109 9.56 -2.07 -11.48
C LEU A 109 9.55 -3.53 -11.90
N ARG A 110 10.74 -4.10 -12.18
CA ARG A 110 10.89 -5.50 -12.56
C ARG A 110 10.44 -6.43 -11.41
N ILE A 111 10.89 -6.16 -10.20
CA ILE A 111 10.53 -6.97 -9.03
C ILE A 111 9.04 -6.87 -8.73
N GLU A 112 8.47 -5.67 -8.82
CA GLU A 112 7.02 -5.48 -8.65
C GLU A 112 6.24 -6.34 -9.64
N ALA A 113 6.64 -6.33 -10.91
CA ALA A 113 5.99 -7.12 -11.94
C ALA A 113 6.09 -8.63 -11.67
N GLU A 114 7.24 -9.10 -11.20
CA GLU A 114 7.43 -10.50 -10.83
C GLU A 114 6.51 -10.91 -9.67
N ILE A 115 6.39 -10.05 -8.65
CA ILE A 115 5.51 -10.31 -7.51
C ILE A 115 4.05 -10.34 -7.95
N LYS A 116 3.64 -9.41 -8.81
CA LYS A 116 2.28 -9.40 -9.39
C LYS A 116 1.98 -10.69 -10.14
N SER A 117 2.99 -11.27 -10.76
CA SER A 117 2.85 -12.52 -11.52
C SER A 117 2.84 -13.77 -10.66
N GLY A 118 3.10 -13.65 -9.35
CA GLY A 118 3.03 -14.78 -8.42
C GLY A 118 4.36 -15.33 -7.97
N SER A 119 5.47 -14.58 -8.09
CA SER A 119 6.81 -15.07 -7.71
C SER A 119 6.94 -15.43 -6.23
N LEU A 120 6.07 -14.88 -5.37
CA LEU A 120 6.05 -15.20 -3.95
C LEU A 120 5.09 -16.35 -3.60
N GLY A 121 4.60 -17.11 -4.60
CA GLY A 121 3.70 -18.22 -4.40
C GLY A 121 2.23 -17.85 -4.42
N GLN A 122 1.91 -16.58 -4.51
CA GLN A 122 0.53 -16.08 -4.62
C GLN A 122 0.53 -14.72 -5.33
N LYS A 123 -0.59 -14.37 -5.92
CA LYS A 123 -0.76 -13.07 -6.54
C LYS A 123 -1.38 -12.10 -5.54
N PRO A 124 -0.97 -10.82 -5.52
CA PRO A 124 -1.58 -9.85 -4.62
C PRO A 124 -3.04 -9.61 -4.98
N SER A 125 -3.94 -9.79 -4.00
CA SER A 125 -5.38 -9.82 -4.24
C SER A 125 -6.00 -8.46 -4.55
N LEU A 126 -5.40 -7.36 -4.11
CA LEU A 126 -5.94 -6.02 -4.31
C LEU A 126 -5.37 -5.30 -5.54
N ASN A 127 -4.22 -5.72 -6.04
CA ASN A 127 -3.70 -5.11 -7.25
C ASN A 127 -4.61 -5.43 -8.43
N PRO A 128 -4.89 -4.45 -9.32
CA PRO A 128 -5.65 -4.75 -10.52
C PRO A 128 -4.97 -5.83 -11.36
N ALA A 129 -5.75 -6.69 -11.94
CA ALA A 129 -5.24 -7.60 -12.98
C ALA A 129 -5.00 -6.76 -14.24
N ASP A 130 -3.79 -6.82 -14.74
CA ASP A 130 -3.43 -6.13 -15.98
C ASP A 130 -3.95 -6.86 -17.22
#